data_6b38283a0d6c42e214f25fb2d631908e
#
_entry.id   6b38283a0d6c42e214f25fb2d631908e
#
_cell.length_a   1.000
_cell.length_b   1.000
_cell.length_c   1.000
_cell.angle_alpha   90.00
_cell.angle_beta   90.00
_cell.angle_gamma   90.00
#
_symmetry.space_group_name_H-M   'P 1'
#
loop_
_entity.id
_entity.type
_entity.pdbx_description
1 polymer ?
#
loop_
_entity_poly.entity_id
_entity_poly.type
_entity_poly.pdbx_seq_one_letter_code
_entity_poly.pdbx_strand_id
1 'polypeptide(L)'
;MTASLALKKIGIWTGAFEQQPANTVRQAVVELEQLGYGAVWYSEGLGRESLTQAALLLSASSHIVVATGIANIYGRDPFTMASAHKTLSEAYPARFVLGWA
;
A
#
# COMPACT_ATOMS: atom_id res chain seq x y z
N MET A 1 -16.51 -1.72 9.51
CA MET A 1 -16.51 -0.36 10.05
C MET A 1 -15.10 0.24 10.07
N THR A 2 -14.13 -0.53 10.46
CA THR A 2 -12.76 -0.04 10.63
C THR A 2 -12.15 0.48 9.34
N ALA A 3 -12.28 -0.25 8.22
CA ALA A 3 -11.71 0.19 6.96
C ALA A 3 -12.34 1.50 6.48
N SER A 4 -13.66 1.64 6.60
CA SER A 4 -14.31 2.86 6.18
C SER A 4 -13.98 4.03 7.11
N LEU A 5 -13.75 3.77 8.39
CA LEU A 5 -13.29 4.82 9.28
C LEU A 5 -11.90 5.31 8.91
N ALA A 6 -10.99 4.40 8.59
CA ALA A 6 -9.65 4.78 8.14
C ALA A 6 -9.71 5.60 6.84
N LEU A 7 -10.57 5.22 5.91
CA LEU A 7 -10.71 5.92 4.64
C LEU A 7 -11.40 7.27 4.76
N LYS A 8 -12.08 7.57 5.87
CA LYS A 8 -12.68 8.88 6.07
C LYS A 8 -11.64 9.98 6.22
N LYS A 9 -10.44 9.64 6.64
CA LYS A 9 -9.36 10.61 6.74
C LYS A 9 -8.83 10.90 5.35
N ILE A 10 -8.13 12.01 5.22
CA ILE A 10 -7.53 12.40 3.96
C ILE A 10 -6.52 11.33 3.54
N GLY A 11 -6.65 10.87 2.32
CA GLY A 11 -5.66 10.00 1.70
C GLY A 11 -4.67 10.80 0.89
N ILE A 12 -3.51 10.22 0.61
CA ILE A 12 -2.50 10.83 -0.23
C ILE A 12 -2.06 9.84 -1.30
N TRP A 13 -1.92 10.33 -2.53
CA TRP A 13 -1.34 9.57 -3.62
C TRP A 13 0.10 10.02 -3.84
N THR A 14 1.02 9.09 -4.02
CA THR A 14 2.42 9.43 -4.26
C THR A 14 3.07 8.47 -5.22
N GLY A 15 3.95 8.99 -6.09
CA GLY A 15 4.84 8.20 -6.93
C GLY A 15 6.27 8.23 -6.45
N ALA A 16 6.54 8.91 -5.33
CA ALA A 16 7.91 9.14 -4.90
C ALA A 16 8.60 7.91 -4.32
N PHE A 17 7.82 6.92 -3.86
CA PHE A 17 8.40 5.74 -3.19
C PHE A 17 9.30 4.90 -4.10
N GLU A 18 9.06 4.94 -5.40
CA GLU A 18 9.81 4.10 -6.32
C GLU A 18 11.28 4.46 -6.43
N GLN A 19 11.61 5.71 -6.15
CA GLN A 19 12.97 6.23 -6.33
C GLN A 19 13.73 6.40 -5.03
N GLN A 20 13.09 6.13 -3.90
CA GLN A 20 13.72 6.30 -2.60
C GLN A 20 14.19 4.96 -2.03
N PRO A 21 15.25 4.95 -1.22
CA PRO A 21 15.66 3.74 -0.51
C PRO A 21 14.54 3.19 0.38
N ALA A 22 14.53 1.88 0.58
CA ALA A 22 13.48 1.23 1.36
C ALA A 22 13.33 1.81 2.77
N ASN A 23 14.44 2.11 3.44
CA ASN A 23 14.37 2.70 4.77
C ASN A 23 13.74 4.09 4.76
N THR A 24 14.00 4.87 3.72
CA THR A 24 13.37 6.19 3.55
C THR A 24 11.86 6.03 3.34
N VAL A 25 11.45 5.04 2.55
CA VAL A 25 10.04 4.75 2.31
C VAL A 25 9.35 4.34 3.61
N ARG A 26 10.00 3.51 4.42
CA ARG A 26 9.45 3.08 5.71
C ARG A 26 9.26 4.28 6.65
N GLN A 27 10.23 5.17 6.72
CA GLN A 27 10.12 6.38 7.53
C GLN A 27 9.02 7.29 7.02
N ALA A 28 8.90 7.42 5.71
CA ALA A 28 7.89 8.29 5.10
C ALA A 28 6.47 7.84 5.44
N VAL A 29 6.19 6.53 5.38
CA VAL A 29 4.85 6.05 5.70
C VAL A 29 4.52 6.25 7.18
N VAL A 30 5.49 6.10 8.06
CA VAL A 30 5.31 6.38 9.49
C VAL A 30 4.98 7.86 9.71
N GLU A 31 5.69 8.74 9.02
CA GLU A 31 5.42 10.18 9.12
C GLU A 31 4.04 10.55 8.60
N LEU A 32 3.62 9.95 7.47
CA LEU A 32 2.27 10.18 6.94
C LEU A 32 1.21 9.75 7.95
N GLU A 33 1.42 8.62 8.59
CA GLU A 33 0.52 8.12 9.60
C GLU A 33 0.45 9.07 10.80
N GLN A 34 1.59 9.57 11.25
CA GLN A 34 1.66 10.52 12.37
C GLN A 34 1.01 11.85 12.03
N LEU A 35 1.05 12.26 10.77
CA LEU A 35 0.40 13.48 10.30
C LEU A 35 -1.12 13.35 10.16
N GLY A 36 -1.65 12.14 10.34
CA GLY A 36 -3.09 11.93 10.34
C GLY A 36 -3.68 11.45 9.02
N TYR A 37 -2.85 11.12 8.04
CA TYR A 37 -3.38 10.53 6.80
C TYR A 37 -3.94 9.15 7.08
N GLY A 38 -5.13 8.88 6.57
CA GLY A 38 -5.79 7.58 6.76
C GLY A 38 -5.43 6.55 5.71
N ALA A 39 -4.93 6.98 4.56
CA ALA A 39 -4.59 6.09 3.46
C ALA A 39 -3.46 6.66 2.62
N VAL A 40 -2.65 5.76 2.07
CA VAL A 40 -1.64 6.10 1.07
C VAL A 40 -1.90 5.28 -0.18
N TRP A 41 -1.95 5.96 -1.32
CA TRP A 41 -2.20 5.37 -2.63
C TRP A 41 -0.95 5.52 -3.49
N TYR A 42 -0.61 4.48 -4.24
CA TYR A 42 0.50 4.55 -5.19
C TYR A 42 0.21 3.67 -6.40
N SER A 43 0.82 4.00 -7.53
CA SER A 43 0.74 3.15 -8.72
C SER A 43 2.05 2.41 -8.92
N GLU A 44 2.00 1.34 -9.69
CA GLU A 44 3.19 0.56 -10.04
C GLU A 44 3.86 1.21 -11.23
N GLY A 45 5.13 1.59 -11.06
CA GLY A 45 5.98 2.06 -12.15
C GLY A 45 7.08 1.07 -12.42
N LEU A 46 8.30 1.56 -12.60
CA LEU A 46 9.44 0.72 -12.95
C LEU A 46 10.38 0.42 -11.78
N GLY A 47 10.19 1.11 -10.67
CA GLY A 47 11.14 1.02 -9.57
C GLY A 47 10.80 0.02 -8.49
N ARG A 48 9.53 -0.28 -8.29
CA ARG A 48 9.10 -1.18 -7.22
C ARG A 48 7.90 -2.00 -7.65
N GLU A 49 7.89 -3.25 -7.23
CA GLU A 49 6.76 -4.14 -7.44
C GLU A 49 5.68 -3.83 -6.40
N SER A 50 4.44 -3.67 -6.85
CA SER A 50 3.35 -3.11 -6.03
C SER A 50 3.03 -3.88 -4.77
N LEU A 51 2.98 -5.20 -4.85
CA LEU A 51 2.57 -6.01 -3.69
C LEU A 51 3.69 -6.13 -2.67
N THR A 52 4.93 -6.17 -3.14
CA THR A 52 6.11 -6.13 -2.27
C THR A 52 6.19 -4.77 -1.56
N GLN A 53 5.91 -3.69 -2.28
CA GLN A 53 5.88 -2.37 -1.67
C GLN A 53 4.76 -2.26 -0.64
N ALA A 54 3.58 -2.85 -0.93
CA ALA A 54 2.50 -2.89 0.04
C ALA A 54 2.94 -3.55 1.34
N ALA A 55 3.63 -4.70 1.24
CA ALA A 55 4.14 -5.39 2.42
C ALA A 55 5.13 -4.52 3.20
N LEU A 56 6.00 -3.81 2.50
CA LEU A 56 6.95 -2.89 3.13
C LEU A 56 6.23 -1.79 3.91
N LEU A 57 5.24 -1.15 3.28
CA LEU A 57 4.50 -0.06 3.90
C LEU A 57 3.66 -0.54 5.09
N LEU A 58 2.98 -1.66 4.93
CA LEU A 58 2.13 -2.22 5.98
C LEU A 58 2.95 -2.65 7.18
N SER A 59 4.10 -3.28 6.95
CA SER A 59 4.96 -3.73 8.04
C SER A 59 5.58 -2.58 8.82
N ALA A 60 5.75 -1.42 8.20
CA ALA A 60 6.38 -0.27 8.84
C ALA A 60 5.38 0.61 9.58
N SER A 61 4.08 0.47 9.32
CA SER A 61 3.04 1.35 9.87
C SER A 61 2.12 0.57 10.80
N SER A 62 1.22 1.29 11.49
CA SER A 62 0.35 0.68 12.52
C SER A 62 -1.11 0.62 12.10
N HIS A 63 -1.62 1.63 11.39
CA HIS A 63 -3.06 1.70 11.12
C HIS A 63 -3.42 2.33 9.76
N ILE A 64 -2.48 2.95 9.06
CA ILE A 64 -2.77 3.57 7.77
C ILE A 64 -3.16 2.51 6.74
N VAL A 65 -4.14 2.83 5.90
CA VAL A 65 -4.56 1.97 4.80
C VAL A 65 -3.60 2.16 3.64
N VAL A 66 -3.17 1.05 3.05
CA VAL A 66 -2.27 1.03 1.90
C VAL A 66 -3.07 0.56 0.69
N ALA A 67 -3.03 1.32 -0.39
CA ALA A 67 -3.83 1.02 -1.57
C ALA A 67 -2.98 1.15 -2.83
N THR A 68 -3.13 0.18 -3.74
CA THR A 68 -2.54 0.29 -5.07
C THR A 68 -3.51 0.99 -6.00
N GLY A 69 -3.04 1.99 -6.64
CA GLY A 69 -3.82 2.69 -7.62
C GLY A 69 -2.95 3.09 -8.80
N ILE A 70 -2.50 2.15 -9.62
CA ILE A 70 -2.99 0.78 -9.81
C ILE A 70 -1.83 -0.19 -9.90
N ALA A 71 -2.02 -1.45 -9.45
CA ALA A 71 -1.05 -2.51 -9.71
C ALA A 71 -1.20 -3.00 -11.15
N ASN A 72 -0.07 -3.30 -11.79
CA ASN A 72 -0.07 -3.73 -13.18
C ASN A 72 -0.36 -5.23 -13.29
N ILE A 73 -1.48 -5.58 -13.93
CA ILE A 73 -1.90 -6.97 -14.10
C ILE A 73 -0.98 -7.73 -15.05
N TYR A 74 -0.36 -7.06 -16.01
CA TYR A 74 0.47 -7.73 -17.01
C TYR A 74 1.77 -8.29 -16.45
N GLY A 75 2.18 -7.84 -15.29
CA GLY A 75 3.41 -8.29 -14.66
C GLY A 75 3.27 -9.55 -13.82
N ARG A 76 2.06 -10.11 -13.69
CA ARG A 76 1.83 -11.23 -12.78
C ARG A 76 0.58 -12.00 -13.17
N ASP A 77 0.52 -13.29 -12.79
CA ASP A 77 -0.66 -14.09 -13.07
C ASP A 77 -1.74 -13.89 -11.99
N PRO A 78 -3.02 -14.22 -12.32
CA PRO A 78 -4.12 -14.01 -11.39
C PRO A 78 -4.01 -14.78 -10.07
N PHE A 79 -3.44 -15.98 -10.11
CA PHE A 79 -3.27 -16.79 -8.88
C PHE A 79 -2.27 -16.15 -7.94
N THR A 80 -1.15 -15.70 -8.48
CA THR A 80 -0.13 -15.03 -7.67
C THR A 80 -0.67 -13.75 -7.06
N MET A 81 -1.42 -12.97 -7.85
CA MET A 81 -2.01 -11.73 -7.35
C MET A 81 -3.05 -12.01 -6.26
N ALA A 82 -3.91 -12.99 -6.47
CA ALA A 82 -4.93 -13.35 -5.48
C ALA A 82 -4.30 -13.88 -4.20
N SER A 83 -3.26 -14.69 -4.31
CA SER A 83 -2.55 -15.23 -3.15
C SER A 83 -1.86 -14.12 -2.34
N ALA A 84 -1.24 -13.18 -3.02
CA ALA A 84 -0.59 -12.05 -2.36
C ALA A 84 -1.63 -11.18 -1.66
N HIS A 85 -2.74 -10.89 -2.32
CA HIS A 85 -3.83 -10.12 -1.72
C HIS A 85 -4.37 -10.82 -0.47
N LYS A 86 -4.56 -12.12 -0.54
CA LYS A 86 -5.02 -12.90 0.60
C LYS A 86 -4.06 -12.79 1.78
N THR A 87 -2.78 -12.99 1.51
CA THR A 87 -1.75 -12.94 2.57
C THR A 87 -1.72 -11.57 3.24
N LEU A 88 -1.71 -10.50 2.44
CA LEU A 88 -1.66 -9.15 2.98
C LEU A 88 -2.94 -8.80 3.75
N SER A 89 -4.09 -9.24 3.25
CA SER A 89 -5.37 -8.97 3.92
C SER A 89 -5.51 -9.73 5.23
N GLU A 90 -4.95 -10.93 5.31
CA GLU A 90 -4.95 -11.70 6.57
C GLU A 90 -3.98 -11.13 7.58
N ALA A 91 -2.79 -10.74 7.12
CA ALA A 91 -1.76 -10.19 8.00
C ALA A 91 -2.11 -8.80 8.50
N TYR A 92 -2.80 -8.02 7.69
CA TYR A 92 -3.14 -6.61 7.98
C TYR A 92 -4.62 -6.36 7.72
N PRO A 93 -5.52 -6.87 8.59
CA PRO A 93 -6.96 -6.79 8.35
C PRO A 93 -7.45 -5.36 8.15
N ALA A 94 -8.25 -5.16 7.09
CA ALA A 94 -8.87 -3.89 6.73
C ALA A 94 -7.87 -2.76 6.43
N ARG A 95 -6.63 -3.11 6.05
CA ARG A 95 -5.60 -2.10 5.79
C ARG A 95 -5.04 -2.14 4.37
N PHE A 96 -5.41 -3.13 3.56
CA PHE A 96 -4.89 -3.23 2.20
C PHE A 96 -6.02 -3.21 1.18
N VAL A 97 -5.89 -2.33 0.19
CA VAL A 97 -6.84 -2.21 -0.93
C VAL A 97 -6.07 -2.44 -2.22
N LEU A 98 -6.51 -3.41 -3.00
CA LEU A 98 -5.89 -3.75 -4.28
C LEU A 98 -6.71 -3.17 -5.43
N GLY A 99 -6.16 -2.13 -6.08
CA GLY A 99 -6.64 -1.65 -7.36
C GLY A 99 -5.71 -2.14 -8.46
N TRP A 100 -6.28 -2.68 -9.55
CA TRP A 100 -5.46 -3.25 -10.62
C TRP A 100 -6.14 -3.12 -11.97
N ALA A 101 -5.33 -3.13 -13.01
CA ALA A 101 -5.82 -3.06 -14.39
C ALA A 101 -4.84 -3.73 -15.35
#